data_040f93a5549f400c7ddc9f464cd5173e
#
_entry.id   040f93a5549f400c7ddc9f464cd5173e
#
_cell.length_a   1.000
_cell.length_b   1.000
_cell.length_c   1.000
_cell.angle_alpha   90.00
_cell.angle_beta   90.00
_cell.angle_gamma   90.00
#
_symmetry.space_group_name_H-M   'P 1'
#
loop_
_entity.id
_entity.type
_entity.pdbx_description
1 polymer ?
#
loop_
_entity_poly.entity_id
_entity_poly.type
_entity_poly.pdbx_seq_one_letter_code
_entity_poly.pdbx_strand_id
1 'polypeptide(L)'
;MKDDSAVVPDGVLRVFADKSEIKADGVEEVTFRVMFGSQDVTAETTCTLIRTFEGNQNYMAGGVNKFSTTAPGTYTFKARYYYAGALYSDNEVEVVATPYFTGEEENYLQRVLGVYFTSTGCTSCPTASKGIANLQQAYPGMISIVSFHDDMVVDDPMKIEETAVFKAAFGGFQGLPRLFWNMRNGTDIIGPVFTDSYLEELGQYTPSCGVAVSAAYDENTRKLDIELGIKSNIPASYRYLLFLVEDDVDGYEQAGVNGSYLHQNVIRDVLVKSASGEKINNGLPLPVGSEVKASKSVVLDQSWNADNMRVVVAAMLSSDGGFTFVADNVNECAVGSSVSYLYAE
;
A
#
# COMPACT_ATOMS: atom_id res chain seq x y z
N MET A 1 -30.07 3.89 -21.96
CA MET A 1 -29.57 5.19 -22.41
C MET A 1 -30.37 6.24 -21.68
N LYS A 2 -29.81 6.87 -20.63
CA LYS A 2 -30.39 8.09 -20.06
C LYS A 2 -30.12 9.20 -21.07
N ASP A 3 -31.13 10.04 -21.26
CA ASP A 3 -31.20 11.10 -22.25
C ASP A 3 -30.00 12.06 -22.16
N ASP A 4 -29.03 11.92 -23.09
CA ASP A 4 -27.83 12.73 -23.23
C ASP A 4 -28.11 14.11 -23.88
N SER A 5 -29.37 14.48 -23.98
CA SER A 5 -29.83 15.71 -24.62
C SER A 5 -29.92 16.94 -23.69
N ALA A 6 -29.38 16.85 -22.48
CA ALA A 6 -29.34 18.01 -21.59
C ALA A 6 -28.48 19.09 -22.22
N VAL A 7 -29.16 20.15 -22.76
CA VAL A 7 -28.48 21.33 -23.29
C VAL A 7 -27.67 21.99 -22.19
N VAL A 8 -26.34 21.95 -22.33
CA VAL A 8 -25.44 22.65 -21.40
C VAL A 8 -25.46 24.14 -21.76
N PRO A 9 -25.76 25.05 -20.82
CA PRO A 9 -25.75 26.49 -21.09
C PRO A 9 -24.37 26.98 -21.53
N ASP A 10 -24.32 27.98 -22.37
CA ASP A 10 -23.09 28.61 -22.83
C ASP A 10 -22.23 29.08 -21.62
N GLY A 11 -20.94 28.77 -21.67
CA GLY A 11 -19.99 29.10 -20.60
C GLY A 11 -20.00 28.16 -19.39
N VAL A 12 -20.87 27.14 -19.37
CA VAL A 12 -20.95 26.12 -18.29
C VAL A 12 -20.20 24.89 -18.71
N LEU A 13 -19.42 24.32 -17.77
CA LEU A 13 -18.73 23.02 -17.93
C LEU A 13 -19.54 21.94 -17.19
N ARG A 14 -19.81 20.83 -17.87
CA ARG A 14 -20.47 19.64 -17.29
C ARG A 14 -19.80 18.35 -17.65
N VAL A 15 -19.80 17.41 -16.70
CA VAL A 15 -19.32 16.03 -16.89
C VAL A 15 -20.51 15.07 -16.88
N PHE A 16 -20.44 14.06 -17.76
CA PHE A 16 -21.43 12.98 -17.90
C PHE A 16 -20.70 11.65 -17.89
N ALA A 17 -21.34 10.60 -17.40
CA ALA A 17 -20.87 9.23 -17.46
C ALA A 17 -21.89 8.37 -18.22
N ASP A 18 -21.42 7.42 -19.01
CA ASP A 18 -22.27 6.47 -19.74
C ASP A 18 -22.97 5.45 -18.82
N LYS A 19 -22.41 5.23 -17.64
CA LYS A 19 -22.99 4.37 -16.59
C LYS A 19 -22.60 4.88 -15.20
N SER A 20 -23.43 4.55 -14.21
CA SER A 20 -23.22 4.89 -12.79
C SER A 20 -22.69 3.71 -11.97
N GLU A 21 -22.52 2.54 -12.57
CA GLU A 21 -22.05 1.33 -11.91
C GLU A 21 -21.15 0.54 -12.85
N ILE A 22 -20.03 0.02 -12.31
CA ILE A 22 -19.10 -0.90 -12.97
C ILE A 22 -18.69 -2.00 -11.98
N LYS A 23 -18.20 -3.13 -12.48
CA LYS A 23 -17.53 -4.14 -11.65
C LYS A 23 -16.11 -3.69 -11.36
N ALA A 24 -15.65 -3.94 -10.14
CA ALA A 24 -14.27 -3.70 -9.75
C ALA A 24 -13.35 -4.84 -10.24
N ASP A 25 -13.44 -5.17 -11.54
CA ASP A 25 -12.66 -6.24 -12.19
C ASP A 25 -11.42 -5.71 -12.95
N GLY A 26 -11.22 -4.39 -12.95
CA GLY A 26 -10.14 -3.72 -13.69
C GLY A 26 -10.32 -3.69 -15.20
N VAL A 27 -11.40 -4.28 -15.73
CA VAL A 27 -11.68 -4.44 -17.17
C VAL A 27 -12.92 -3.64 -17.58
N GLU A 28 -13.98 -3.70 -16.76
CA GLU A 28 -15.18 -2.94 -17.06
C GLU A 28 -14.90 -1.43 -16.90
N GLU A 29 -15.17 -0.67 -17.97
CA GLU A 29 -14.90 0.77 -18.03
C GLU A 29 -16.18 1.57 -17.98
N VAL A 30 -16.15 2.72 -17.30
CA VAL A 30 -17.06 3.84 -17.50
C VAL A 30 -16.41 4.85 -18.43
N THR A 31 -17.19 5.41 -19.35
CA THR A 31 -16.73 6.43 -20.29
C THR A 31 -17.37 7.77 -19.94
N PHE A 32 -16.54 8.80 -19.80
CA PHE A 32 -16.99 10.14 -19.49
C PHE A 32 -17.07 11.00 -20.74
N ARG A 33 -17.98 11.95 -20.69
CA ARG A 33 -18.11 13.04 -21.68
C ARG A 33 -18.11 14.36 -20.95
N VAL A 34 -17.34 15.33 -21.43
CA VAL A 34 -17.25 16.68 -20.86
C VAL A 34 -17.68 17.68 -21.91
N MET A 35 -18.66 18.49 -21.55
CA MET A 35 -19.23 19.53 -22.42
C MET A 35 -18.97 20.92 -21.84
N PHE A 36 -18.48 21.82 -22.69
CA PHE A 36 -18.42 23.25 -22.41
C PHE A 36 -19.41 23.97 -23.31
N GLY A 37 -20.56 24.36 -22.78
CA GLY A 37 -21.69 24.76 -23.57
C GLY A 37 -22.08 23.65 -24.56
N SER A 38 -22.16 23.96 -25.84
CA SER A 38 -22.44 23.02 -26.92
C SER A 38 -21.21 22.26 -27.45
N GLN A 39 -20.01 22.61 -26.97
CA GLN A 39 -18.74 22.01 -27.42
C GLN A 39 -18.39 20.79 -26.60
N ASP A 40 -18.06 19.68 -27.24
CA ASP A 40 -17.45 18.51 -26.61
C ASP A 40 -15.94 18.75 -26.47
N VAL A 41 -15.45 18.84 -25.24
CA VAL A 41 -14.04 19.09 -24.92
C VAL A 41 -13.36 17.86 -24.31
N THR A 42 -14.02 16.73 -24.32
CA THR A 42 -13.58 15.49 -23.65
C THR A 42 -12.16 15.06 -24.02
N ALA A 43 -11.83 15.10 -25.31
CA ALA A 43 -10.54 14.63 -25.83
C ALA A 43 -9.43 15.69 -25.78
N GLU A 44 -9.74 16.91 -25.33
CA GLU A 44 -8.73 17.96 -25.25
C GLU A 44 -7.76 17.72 -24.10
N THR A 45 -6.46 17.89 -24.35
CA THR A 45 -5.41 17.72 -23.33
C THR A 45 -5.52 18.70 -22.17
N THR A 46 -6.24 19.81 -22.38
CA THR A 46 -6.57 20.83 -21.38
C THR A 46 -7.82 20.47 -20.56
N CYS A 47 -8.53 19.39 -20.93
CA CYS A 47 -9.66 18.83 -20.18
C CYS A 47 -9.17 17.65 -19.32
N THR A 48 -9.41 17.73 -18.02
CA THR A 48 -8.93 16.77 -17.03
C THR A 48 -10.08 16.36 -16.13
N LEU A 49 -10.24 15.08 -15.89
CA LEU A 49 -11.14 14.57 -14.86
C LEU A 49 -10.42 14.56 -13.50
N ILE A 50 -11.12 15.02 -12.48
CA ILE A 50 -10.70 14.97 -11.08
C ILE A 50 -11.52 13.87 -10.43
N ARG A 51 -10.85 12.79 -10.06
CA ARG A 51 -11.45 11.66 -9.35
C ARG A 51 -11.27 11.82 -7.85
N THR A 52 -12.34 11.63 -7.08
CA THR A 52 -12.30 11.54 -5.63
C THR A 52 -12.67 10.12 -5.20
N PHE A 53 -11.86 9.52 -4.35
CA PHE A 53 -12.09 8.21 -3.73
C PHE A 53 -11.57 8.24 -2.29
N GLU A 54 -12.38 7.81 -1.33
CA GLU A 54 -12.04 7.84 0.11
C GLU A 54 -11.47 9.20 0.57
N GLY A 55 -12.02 10.30 0.07
CA GLY A 55 -11.57 11.66 0.40
C GLY A 55 -10.30 12.13 -0.34
N ASN A 56 -9.62 11.24 -1.07
CA ASN A 56 -8.43 11.59 -1.84
C ASN A 56 -8.80 12.04 -3.25
N GLN A 57 -8.25 13.18 -3.68
CA GLN A 57 -8.44 13.71 -5.02
C GLN A 57 -7.22 13.46 -5.91
N ASN A 58 -7.48 12.92 -7.10
CA ASN A 58 -6.46 12.67 -8.11
C ASN A 58 -6.90 13.20 -9.48
N TYR A 59 -5.96 13.85 -10.18
CA TYR A 59 -6.17 14.33 -11.55
C TYR A 59 -5.81 13.22 -12.54
N MET A 60 -6.75 12.86 -13.40
CA MET A 60 -6.46 11.99 -14.54
C MET A 60 -5.66 12.77 -15.59
N ALA A 61 -4.95 12.06 -16.48
CA ALA A 61 -4.25 12.73 -17.57
C ALA A 61 -5.22 13.47 -18.49
N GLY A 62 -4.79 14.60 -19.05
CA GLY A 62 -5.63 15.40 -19.95
C GLY A 62 -6.06 14.61 -21.19
N GLY A 63 -7.34 14.69 -21.54
CA GLY A 63 -7.96 13.94 -22.64
C GLY A 63 -8.28 12.47 -22.32
N VAL A 64 -7.94 11.97 -21.13
CA VAL A 64 -8.35 10.63 -20.67
C VAL A 64 -9.77 10.67 -20.14
N ASN A 65 -10.66 9.89 -20.74
CA ASN A 65 -12.08 9.89 -20.44
C ASN A 65 -12.65 8.51 -20.08
N LYS A 66 -11.77 7.53 -19.77
CA LYS A 66 -12.17 6.19 -19.36
C LYS A 66 -11.62 5.89 -17.97
N PHE A 67 -12.40 5.18 -17.18
CA PHE A 67 -12.02 4.73 -15.86
C PHE A 67 -12.46 3.28 -15.63
N SER A 68 -11.55 2.48 -15.13
CA SER A 68 -11.78 1.16 -14.54
C SER A 68 -11.03 1.07 -13.22
N THR A 69 -11.41 0.13 -12.37
CA THR A 69 -10.77 -0.06 -11.06
C THR A 69 -10.88 -1.51 -10.61
N THR A 70 -9.96 -1.94 -9.75
CA THR A 70 -10.05 -3.20 -9.00
C THR A 70 -10.46 -2.98 -7.55
N ALA A 71 -10.51 -1.70 -7.09
CA ALA A 71 -10.95 -1.37 -5.75
C ALA A 71 -12.46 -1.07 -5.75
N PRO A 72 -13.29 -1.85 -5.03
CA PRO A 72 -14.70 -1.56 -4.88
C PRO A 72 -14.92 -0.30 -4.04
N GLY A 73 -16.01 0.41 -4.31
CA GLY A 73 -16.38 1.61 -3.58
C GLY A 73 -17.01 2.68 -4.48
N THR A 74 -17.26 3.85 -3.91
CA THR A 74 -17.90 4.96 -4.62
C THR A 74 -16.85 5.98 -5.04
N TYR A 75 -16.82 6.28 -6.33
CA TYR A 75 -15.94 7.26 -6.95
C TYR A 75 -16.76 8.46 -7.41
N THR A 76 -16.30 9.67 -7.10
CA THR A 76 -16.90 10.91 -7.63
C THR A 76 -15.96 11.54 -8.64
N PHE A 77 -16.53 12.08 -9.71
CA PHE A 77 -15.78 12.73 -10.77
C PHE A 77 -16.29 14.14 -11.04
N LYS A 78 -15.34 15.09 -11.10
CA LYS A 78 -15.52 16.45 -11.61
C LYS A 78 -14.67 16.63 -12.86
N ALA A 79 -15.04 17.57 -13.73
CA ALA A 79 -14.19 17.99 -14.82
C ALA A 79 -13.51 19.33 -14.51
N ARG A 80 -12.27 19.47 -14.96
CA ARG A 80 -11.56 20.75 -15.04
C ARG A 80 -11.14 20.97 -16.48
N TYR A 81 -11.45 22.15 -16.99
CA TYR A 81 -11.07 22.57 -18.35
C TYR A 81 -10.31 23.89 -18.29
N TYR A 82 -9.18 23.97 -18.98
CA TYR A 82 -8.39 25.20 -19.03
C TYR A 82 -8.59 25.87 -20.38
N TYR A 83 -9.45 26.91 -20.39
CA TYR A 83 -9.81 27.71 -21.58
C TYR A 83 -9.18 29.12 -21.53
N ALA A 84 -9.67 29.99 -20.68
CA ALA A 84 -9.08 31.33 -20.41
C ALA A 84 -8.76 31.47 -18.92
N GLY A 85 -8.55 30.34 -18.26
CA GLY A 85 -8.39 30.12 -16.84
C GLY A 85 -8.92 28.72 -16.50
N ALA A 86 -8.76 28.29 -15.26
CA ALA A 86 -9.29 27.02 -14.81
C ALA A 86 -10.80 27.11 -14.59
N LEU A 87 -11.57 26.34 -15.35
CA LEU A 87 -13.01 26.14 -15.18
C LEU A 87 -13.25 24.76 -14.56
N TYR A 88 -14.23 24.66 -13.68
CA TYR A 88 -14.63 23.39 -13.06
C TYR A 88 -16.09 23.10 -13.42
N SER A 89 -16.43 21.81 -13.54
CA SER A 89 -17.82 21.42 -13.80
C SER A 89 -18.73 21.87 -12.67
N ASP A 90 -19.95 22.30 -13.04
CA ASP A 90 -21.00 22.69 -12.10
C ASP A 90 -21.69 21.49 -11.45
N ASN A 91 -21.40 20.28 -11.97
CA ASN A 91 -21.88 19.01 -11.47
C ASN A 91 -20.73 18.05 -11.14
N GLU A 92 -21.10 17.01 -10.40
CA GLU A 92 -20.30 15.81 -10.17
C GLU A 92 -21.05 14.59 -10.69
N VAL A 93 -20.33 13.56 -11.11
CA VAL A 93 -20.91 12.24 -11.40
C VAL A 93 -20.34 11.22 -10.44
N GLU A 94 -21.21 10.34 -9.95
CA GLU A 94 -20.86 9.24 -9.08
C GLU A 94 -20.83 7.95 -9.89
N VAL A 95 -19.80 7.13 -9.65
CA VAL A 95 -19.66 5.79 -10.20
C VAL A 95 -19.41 4.83 -9.06
N VAL A 96 -20.28 3.84 -8.89
CA VAL A 96 -20.13 2.77 -7.91
C VAL A 96 -19.39 1.60 -8.56
N ALA A 97 -18.23 1.26 -8.05
CA ALA A 97 -17.52 0.04 -8.40
C ALA A 97 -17.94 -1.09 -7.44
N THR A 98 -18.68 -2.06 -7.95
CA THR A 98 -19.14 -3.21 -7.15
C THR A 98 -18.05 -4.28 -7.06
N PRO A 99 -17.94 -4.99 -5.93
CA PRO A 99 -17.02 -6.13 -5.83
C PRO A 99 -17.24 -7.13 -6.94
N TYR A 100 -16.14 -7.61 -7.51
CA TYR A 100 -16.20 -8.64 -8.56
C TYR A 100 -15.73 -9.98 -7.98
N PHE A 101 -16.60 -10.98 -8.08
CA PHE A 101 -16.32 -12.35 -7.64
C PHE A 101 -16.65 -13.31 -8.79
N THR A 102 -15.72 -14.22 -9.09
CA THR A 102 -15.89 -15.27 -10.10
C THR A 102 -16.44 -16.56 -9.51
N GLY A 103 -16.33 -16.74 -8.18
CA GLY A 103 -16.56 -17.98 -7.46
C GLY A 103 -15.34 -18.92 -7.48
N GLU A 104 -14.22 -18.45 -8.03
CA GLU A 104 -12.93 -19.16 -8.05
C GLU A 104 -11.93 -18.54 -7.06
N GLU A 105 -12.37 -17.55 -6.29
CA GLU A 105 -11.55 -16.85 -5.32
C GLU A 105 -11.18 -17.78 -4.16
N GLU A 106 -9.91 -17.73 -3.80
CA GLU A 106 -9.39 -18.40 -2.63
C GLU A 106 -9.66 -17.56 -1.37
N ASN A 107 -10.02 -18.17 -0.27
CA ASN A 107 -10.23 -17.48 1.00
C ASN A 107 -8.89 -17.22 1.70
N TYR A 108 -8.09 -16.30 1.17
CA TYR A 108 -6.81 -15.96 1.78
C TYR A 108 -6.98 -15.30 3.14
N LEU A 109 -6.09 -15.65 4.06
CA LEU A 109 -6.00 -14.94 5.34
C LEU A 109 -5.49 -13.52 5.11
N GLN A 110 -6.28 -12.54 5.57
CA GLN A 110 -5.84 -11.14 5.59
C GLN A 110 -4.75 -10.96 6.63
N ARG A 111 -3.62 -10.41 6.21
CA ARG A 111 -2.54 -9.96 7.08
C ARG A 111 -2.23 -8.50 6.83
N VAL A 112 -1.76 -7.80 7.86
CA VAL A 112 -1.60 -6.35 7.88
C VAL A 112 -0.13 -6.00 8.01
N LEU A 113 0.35 -5.07 7.18
CA LEU A 113 1.68 -4.47 7.30
C LEU A 113 1.62 -3.24 8.20
N GLY A 114 2.35 -3.26 9.32
CA GLY A 114 2.62 -2.08 10.12
C GLY A 114 4.00 -1.51 9.78
N VAL A 115 4.04 -0.26 9.31
CA VAL A 115 5.29 0.47 9.06
C VAL A 115 5.51 1.43 10.21
N TYR A 116 6.44 1.08 11.07
CA TYR A 116 6.75 1.81 12.29
C TYR A 116 8.00 2.65 12.12
N PHE A 117 7.94 3.91 12.55
CA PHE A 117 9.09 4.81 12.61
C PHE A 117 9.44 5.11 14.05
N THR A 118 10.71 4.88 14.38
CA THR A 118 11.28 4.97 15.73
C THR A 118 12.66 5.61 15.73
N SER A 119 13.26 5.79 16.90
CA SER A 119 14.66 6.21 17.06
C SER A 119 15.17 5.83 18.44
N THR A 120 16.45 5.51 18.52
CA THR A 120 17.16 5.29 19.80
C THR A 120 17.10 6.49 20.72
N GLY A 121 17.02 7.72 20.18
CA GLY A 121 16.87 8.96 20.94
C GLY A 121 15.44 9.31 21.38
N CYS A 122 14.45 8.54 20.95
CA CYS A 122 13.03 8.82 21.23
C CYS A 122 12.59 8.22 22.57
N THR A 123 12.33 9.06 23.57
CA THR A 123 11.96 8.62 24.93
C THR A 123 10.58 7.97 25.05
N SER A 124 9.65 8.24 24.12
CA SER A 124 8.30 7.66 24.09
C SER A 124 8.21 6.41 23.22
N CYS A 125 9.20 6.15 22.37
CA CYS A 125 9.21 5.01 21.44
C CYS A 125 9.19 3.64 22.15
N PRO A 126 9.84 3.41 23.30
CA PRO A 126 9.73 2.15 24.03
C PRO A 126 8.29 1.79 24.42
N THR A 127 7.50 2.80 24.83
CA THR A 127 6.08 2.58 25.17
C THR A 127 5.26 2.20 23.94
N ALA A 128 5.54 2.83 22.80
CA ALA A 128 4.91 2.49 21.51
C ALA A 128 5.29 1.07 21.05
N SER A 129 6.58 0.70 21.14
CA SER A 129 7.06 -0.65 20.82
C SER A 129 6.37 -1.72 21.66
N LYS A 130 6.15 -1.45 22.95
CA LYS A 130 5.38 -2.34 23.82
C LYS A 130 3.91 -2.43 23.39
N GLY A 131 3.32 -1.32 22.96
CA GLY A 131 1.95 -1.30 22.38
C GLY A 131 1.85 -2.19 21.13
N ILE A 132 2.84 -2.10 20.24
CA ILE A 132 2.94 -2.96 19.03
C ILE A 132 3.04 -4.43 19.44
N ALA A 133 3.90 -4.79 20.40
CA ALA A 133 4.03 -6.16 20.86
C ALA A 133 2.72 -6.69 21.45
N ASN A 134 1.97 -5.86 22.18
CA ASN A 134 0.65 -6.24 22.70
C ASN A 134 -0.36 -6.49 21.57
N LEU A 135 -0.36 -5.67 20.49
CA LEU A 135 -1.20 -5.91 19.32
C LEU A 135 -0.83 -7.22 18.60
N GLN A 136 0.44 -7.48 18.38
CA GLN A 136 0.90 -8.74 17.78
C GLN A 136 0.49 -9.96 18.62
N GLN A 137 0.47 -9.82 19.95
CA GLN A 137 -0.01 -10.86 20.85
C GLN A 137 -1.53 -11.03 20.83
N ALA A 138 -2.28 -9.92 20.68
CA ALA A 138 -3.75 -9.94 20.60
C ALA A 138 -4.25 -10.49 19.25
N TYR A 139 -3.50 -10.28 18.17
CA TYR A 139 -3.82 -10.68 16.81
C TYR A 139 -2.70 -11.57 16.22
N PRO A 140 -2.50 -12.78 16.75
CA PRO A 140 -1.38 -13.65 16.38
C PRO A 140 -1.44 -14.04 14.91
N GLY A 141 -0.33 -13.84 14.20
CA GLY A 141 -0.20 -14.17 12.78
C GLY A 141 -0.89 -13.19 11.82
N MET A 142 -1.60 -12.17 12.32
CA MET A 142 -2.26 -11.18 11.46
C MET A 142 -1.40 -9.95 11.15
N ILE A 143 -0.42 -9.63 11.99
CA ILE A 143 0.33 -8.37 11.92
C ILE A 143 1.81 -8.63 11.66
N SER A 144 2.31 -8.11 10.54
CA SER A 144 3.75 -8.01 10.24
C SER A 144 4.21 -6.58 10.47
N ILE A 145 5.19 -6.37 11.34
CA ILE A 145 5.76 -5.06 11.63
C ILE A 145 7.14 -4.94 11.02
N VAL A 146 7.42 -3.76 10.44
CA VAL A 146 8.74 -3.34 9.99
C VAL A 146 9.06 -1.98 10.60
N SER A 147 10.24 -1.85 11.26
CA SER A 147 10.61 -0.65 12.00
C SER A 147 11.75 0.09 11.32
N PHE A 148 11.47 1.28 10.80
CA PHE A 148 12.47 2.21 10.31
C PHE A 148 13.01 3.06 11.47
N HIS A 149 14.31 3.01 11.68
CA HIS A 149 15.00 3.95 12.55
C HIS A 149 15.25 5.27 11.80
N ASP A 150 14.98 6.40 12.47
CA ASP A 150 15.08 7.76 11.89
C ASP A 150 15.97 8.65 12.74
N ASP A 151 16.77 9.50 12.10
CA ASP A 151 17.70 10.43 12.73
C ASP A 151 17.06 11.77 13.15
N MET A 152 15.74 11.84 13.22
CA MET A 152 15.02 13.05 13.61
C MET A 152 15.37 13.55 15.02
N VAL A 153 15.77 12.66 15.90
CA VAL A 153 16.08 12.97 17.31
C VAL A 153 17.58 12.90 17.58
N VAL A 154 18.24 11.87 17.09
CA VAL A 154 19.69 11.63 17.19
C VAL A 154 20.19 11.02 15.89
N ASP A 155 21.49 11.03 15.65
CA ASP A 155 22.11 10.22 14.60
C ASP A 155 21.93 8.74 14.97
N ASP A 156 20.92 8.10 14.36
CA ASP A 156 20.49 6.76 14.77
C ASP A 156 21.34 5.70 14.08
N PRO A 157 22.06 4.85 14.84
CA PRO A 157 22.98 3.85 14.27
C PRO A 157 22.27 2.73 13.47
N MET A 158 20.96 2.57 13.63
CA MET A 158 20.17 1.56 12.90
C MET A 158 19.39 2.17 11.73
N LYS A 159 19.56 3.46 11.43
CA LYS A 159 18.97 4.09 10.26
C LYS A 159 19.56 3.52 8.98
N ILE A 160 18.72 3.31 7.99
CA ILE A 160 19.10 2.95 6.62
C ILE A 160 18.78 4.09 5.64
N GLU A 161 19.38 4.06 4.45
CA GLU A 161 19.17 5.11 3.44
C GLU A 161 17.71 5.23 3.02
N GLU A 162 16.99 4.11 2.94
CA GLU A 162 15.59 4.03 2.50
C GLU A 162 14.62 4.66 3.50
N THR A 163 15.03 4.89 4.76
CA THR A 163 14.18 5.56 5.77
C THR A 163 13.59 6.86 5.23
N ALA A 164 14.41 7.68 4.55
CA ALA A 164 13.94 8.95 3.99
C ALA A 164 12.92 8.76 2.85
N VAL A 165 13.10 7.74 2.01
CA VAL A 165 12.19 7.41 0.91
C VAL A 165 10.82 6.98 1.44
N PHE A 166 10.80 6.09 2.44
CA PHE A 166 9.56 5.63 3.05
C PHE A 166 8.88 6.74 3.86
N LYS A 167 9.63 7.53 4.61
CA LYS A 167 9.09 8.70 5.32
C LYS A 167 8.42 9.70 4.37
N ALA A 168 9.03 9.97 3.21
CA ALA A 168 8.47 10.85 2.19
C ALA A 168 7.15 10.30 1.62
N ALA A 169 7.00 8.98 1.47
CA ALA A 169 5.77 8.34 1.03
C ALA A 169 4.58 8.59 1.98
N PHE A 170 4.86 8.87 3.26
CA PHE A 170 3.87 9.26 4.27
C PHE A 170 3.80 10.78 4.49
N GLY A 171 4.17 11.59 3.50
CA GLY A 171 4.08 13.04 3.55
C GLY A 171 5.18 13.75 4.35
N GLY A 172 6.26 13.05 4.72
CA GLY A 172 7.40 13.65 5.42
C GLY A 172 7.06 14.18 6.81
N PHE A 173 6.34 13.40 7.60
CA PHE A 173 5.84 13.75 8.93
C PHE A 173 6.95 14.23 9.90
N GLN A 174 6.55 14.96 10.94
CA GLN A 174 7.41 15.41 12.04
C GLN A 174 7.02 14.70 13.34
N GLY A 175 8.02 14.28 14.13
CA GLY A 175 7.86 13.62 15.41
C GLY A 175 7.72 12.10 15.37
N LEU A 176 8.23 11.46 16.43
CA LEU A 176 8.22 10.01 16.66
C LEU A 176 7.55 9.72 18.01
N PRO A 177 7.01 8.51 18.23
CA PRO A 177 6.83 7.40 17.29
C PRO A 177 5.70 7.63 16.27
N ARG A 178 5.75 6.91 15.13
CA ARG A 178 4.68 6.86 14.13
C ARG A 178 4.50 5.43 13.65
N LEU A 179 3.25 4.98 13.51
CA LEU A 179 2.89 3.69 12.93
C LEU A 179 1.83 3.90 11.84
N PHE A 180 2.10 3.43 10.64
CA PHE A 180 1.19 3.46 9.50
C PHE A 180 0.78 2.04 9.12
N TRP A 181 -0.48 1.86 8.77
CA TRP A 181 -1.01 0.57 8.35
C TRP A 181 -1.08 0.46 6.83
N ASN A 182 -0.65 -0.68 6.28
CA ASN A 182 -0.78 -1.06 4.87
C ASN A 182 -0.30 0.03 3.88
N MET A 183 0.74 0.78 4.21
CA MET A 183 1.25 1.90 3.40
C MET A 183 0.22 3.00 3.14
N ARG A 184 -0.83 3.15 3.97
CA ARG A 184 -1.87 4.17 3.81
C ARG A 184 -1.55 5.43 4.60
N ASN A 185 -1.65 6.59 3.93
CA ASN A 185 -1.64 7.89 4.60
C ASN A 185 -2.94 8.06 5.42
N GLY A 186 -2.83 8.76 6.55
CA GLY A 186 -3.97 9.02 7.43
C GLY A 186 -4.36 7.86 8.35
N THR A 187 -3.62 6.73 8.29
CA THR A 187 -3.76 5.62 9.23
C THR A 187 -2.73 5.68 10.35
N ASP A 188 -2.00 6.78 10.45
CA ASP A 188 -0.91 6.92 11.39
C ASP A 188 -1.44 7.05 12.83
N ILE A 189 -0.80 6.30 13.70
CA ILE A 189 -1.00 6.37 15.14
C ILE A 189 0.18 7.14 15.73
N ILE A 190 -0.14 8.19 16.47
CA ILE A 190 0.83 9.05 17.15
C ILE A 190 0.80 8.72 18.64
N GLY A 191 1.94 8.34 19.20
CA GLY A 191 2.06 8.11 20.64
C GLY A 191 1.80 6.65 21.05
N PRO A 192 1.69 6.39 22.36
CA PRO A 192 1.72 5.04 22.90
C PRO A 192 0.36 4.32 22.91
N VAL A 193 -0.72 4.97 22.54
CA VAL A 193 -2.07 4.38 22.56
C VAL A 193 -2.43 3.93 21.15
N PHE A 194 -2.40 2.62 20.93
CA PHE A 194 -2.87 2.01 19.69
C PHE A 194 -4.33 1.61 19.84
N THR A 195 -5.16 2.01 18.90
CA THR A 195 -6.52 1.50 18.79
C THR A 195 -6.52 0.33 17.80
N ASP A 196 -7.27 -0.69 18.11
CA ASP A 196 -7.46 -1.88 17.28
C ASP A 196 -8.58 -1.71 16.24
N SER A 197 -9.27 -0.56 16.25
CA SER A 197 -10.39 -0.29 15.35
C SER A 197 -10.07 -0.52 13.87
N TYR A 198 -8.88 -0.15 13.41
CA TYR A 198 -8.45 -0.43 12.04
C TYR A 198 -8.26 -1.92 11.78
N LEU A 199 -7.77 -2.67 12.77
CA LEU A 199 -7.57 -4.13 12.65
C LEU A 199 -8.91 -4.86 12.67
N GLU A 200 -9.88 -4.39 13.45
CA GLU A 200 -11.24 -4.91 13.46
C GLU A 200 -11.94 -4.68 12.11
N GLU A 201 -11.77 -3.51 11.51
CA GLU A 201 -12.27 -3.21 10.17
C GLU A 201 -11.64 -4.11 9.10
N LEU A 202 -10.32 -4.30 9.17
CA LEU A 202 -9.59 -5.17 8.23
C LEU A 202 -9.93 -6.65 8.37
N GLY A 203 -10.27 -7.13 9.57
CA GLY A 203 -10.68 -8.52 9.80
C GLY A 203 -11.97 -8.92 9.05
N GLN A 204 -12.69 -7.95 8.49
CA GLN A 204 -13.86 -8.16 7.62
C GLN A 204 -13.49 -8.15 6.12
N TYR A 205 -12.22 -7.97 5.77
CA TYR A 205 -11.77 -7.82 4.40
C TYR A 205 -11.19 -9.13 3.87
N THR A 206 -11.61 -9.56 2.70
CA THR A 206 -10.92 -10.62 1.95
C THR A 206 -9.86 -9.95 1.07
N PRO A 207 -8.57 -10.30 1.22
CA PRO A 207 -7.52 -9.70 0.41
C PRO A 207 -7.67 -10.12 -1.05
N SER A 208 -7.25 -9.24 -1.95
CA SER A 208 -7.31 -9.51 -3.39
C SER A 208 -6.24 -10.51 -3.85
N CYS A 209 -5.31 -10.88 -2.98
CA CYS A 209 -4.29 -11.89 -3.30
C CYS A 209 -3.78 -12.62 -2.07
N GLY A 210 -3.26 -13.83 -2.31
CA GLY A 210 -2.38 -14.53 -1.39
C GLY A 210 -0.91 -14.18 -1.64
N VAL A 211 -0.10 -14.23 -0.59
CA VAL A 211 1.36 -14.04 -0.64
C VAL A 211 2.05 -15.26 -0.07
N ALA A 212 3.03 -15.80 -0.79
CA ALA A 212 3.94 -16.84 -0.32
C ALA A 212 5.38 -16.30 -0.32
N VAL A 213 6.22 -16.83 0.60
CA VAL A 213 7.63 -16.43 0.70
C VAL A 213 8.49 -17.60 1.12
N SER A 214 9.67 -17.72 0.51
CA SER A 214 10.72 -18.66 0.84
C SER A 214 12.06 -17.92 0.96
N ALA A 215 12.84 -18.23 1.96
CA ALA A 215 14.10 -17.56 2.31
C ALA A 215 15.21 -18.61 2.57
N ALA A 216 15.74 -19.22 1.51
CA ALA A 216 16.79 -20.21 1.60
C ALA A 216 18.13 -19.56 1.97
N TYR A 217 18.78 -20.03 3.03
CA TYR A 217 20.00 -19.44 3.58
C TYR A 217 21.16 -20.43 3.60
N ASP A 218 22.30 -19.99 3.12
CA ASP A 218 23.59 -20.70 3.20
C ASP A 218 24.47 -20.04 4.27
N GLU A 219 24.65 -20.70 5.39
CA GLU A 219 25.44 -20.23 6.53
C GLU A 219 26.91 -19.98 6.18
N ASN A 220 27.52 -20.75 5.25
CA ASN A 220 28.92 -20.63 4.90
C ASN A 220 29.21 -19.36 4.11
N THR A 221 28.29 -18.98 3.22
CA THR A 221 28.43 -17.81 2.35
C THR A 221 27.61 -16.63 2.84
N ARG A 222 26.77 -16.84 3.84
CA ARG A 222 25.73 -15.90 4.33
C ARG A 222 24.80 -15.43 3.21
N LYS A 223 24.69 -16.21 2.14
CA LYS A 223 23.80 -15.91 1.02
C LYS A 223 22.38 -16.29 1.37
N LEU A 224 21.47 -15.34 1.15
CA LEU A 224 20.04 -15.52 1.30
C LEU A 224 19.39 -15.43 -0.10
N ASP A 225 18.80 -16.52 -0.55
CA ASP A 225 18.02 -16.59 -1.77
C ASP A 225 16.53 -16.55 -1.40
N ILE A 226 15.82 -15.53 -1.89
CA ILE A 226 14.42 -15.27 -1.57
C ILE A 226 13.59 -15.51 -2.82
N GLU A 227 12.54 -16.31 -2.70
CA GLU A 227 11.47 -16.43 -3.69
C GLU A 227 10.16 -15.95 -3.06
N LEU A 228 9.41 -15.13 -3.77
CA LEU A 228 8.06 -14.71 -3.39
C LEU A 228 7.07 -15.11 -4.47
N GLY A 229 5.84 -15.41 -4.08
CA GLY A 229 4.72 -15.69 -4.96
C GLY A 229 3.53 -14.81 -4.60
N ILE A 230 2.85 -14.29 -5.63
CA ILE A 230 1.55 -13.60 -5.49
C ILE A 230 0.55 -14.37 -6.33
N LYS A 231 -0.54 -14.85 -5.71
CA LYS A 231 -1.65 -15.51 -6.39
C LYS A 231 -2.89 -14.63 -6.28
N SER A 232 -3.46 -14.28 -7.40
CA SER A 232 -4.49 -13.24 -7.50
C SER A 232 -5.91 -13.78 -7.41
N ASN A 233 -6.77 -13.09 -6.67
CA ASN A 233 -8.22 -13.29 -6.65
C ASN A 233 -8.98 -12.35 -7.59
N ILE A 234 -8.30 -11.32 -8.14
CA ILE A 234 -8.90 -10.34 -9.04
C ILE A 234 -7.97 -10.07 -10.23
N PRO A 235 -8.47 -9.66 -11.39
CA PRO A 235 -7.62 -9.22 -12.49
C PRO A 235 -6.91 -7.91 -12.12
N ALA A 236 -5.66 -7.99 -11.64
CA ALA A 236 -4.94 -6.82 -11.16
C ALA A 236 -3.45 -6.83 -11.47
N SER A 237 -2.86 -5.65 -11.56
CA SER A 237 -1.41 -5.46 -11.66
C SER A 237 -0.83 -5.22 -10.29
N TYR A 238 0.00 -6.14 -9.83
CA TYR A 238 0.63 -6.07 -8.52
C TYR A 238 2.03 -5.47 -8.57
N ARG A 239 2.44 -4.95 -7.45
CA ARG A 239 3.82 -4.67 -7.07
C ARG A 239 4.13 -5.38 -5.76
N TYR A 240 5.38 -5.38 -5.33
CA TYR A 240 5.75 -5.93 -4.04
C TYR A 240 6.78 -5.06 -3.33
N LEU A 241 6.75 -5.08 -2.00
CA LEU A 241 7.82 -4.63 -1.12
C LEU A 241 8.49 -5.85 -0.51
N LEU A 242 9.76 -5.72 -0.20
CA LEU A 242 10.57 -6.80 0.35
C LEU A 242 11.55 -6.23 1.38
N PHE A 243 11.36 -6.63 2.64
CA PHE A 243 12.15 -6.16 3.77
C PHE A 243 12.93 -7.31 4.41
N LEU A 244 14.16 -7.04 4.82
CA LEU A 244 14.91 -7.85 5.76
C LEU A 244 14.79 -7.22 7.14
N VAL A 245 14.29 -7.98 8.09
CA VAL A 245 13.96 -7.50 9.44
C VAL A 245 14.68 -8.37 10.46
N GLU A 246 15.26 -7.75 11.48
CA GLU A 246 15.92 -8.43 12.60
C GLU A 246 15.25 -8.06 13.92
N ASP A 247 15.00 -9.07 14.73
CA ASP A 247 14.51 -8.93 16.09
C ASP A 247 15.67 -9.07 17.10
N ASP A 248 15.43 -8.64 18.33
CA ASP A 248 16.36 -8.74 19.44
C ASP A 248 17.73 -8.09 19.16
N VAL A 249 17.73 -6.98 18.44
CA VAL A 249 18.96 -6.23 18.15
C VAL A 249 19.45 -5.56 19.42
N ASP A 250 20.63 -5.97 19.88
CA ASP A 250 21.29 -5.51 21.10
C ASP A 250 22.45 -4.55 20.79
N GLY A 251 23.03 -3.97 21.84
CA GLY A 251 24.23 -3.13 21.76
C GLY A 251 23.95 -1.65 21.51
N TYR A 252 22.70 -1.23 21.42
CA TYR A 252 22.29 0.15 21.27
C TYR A 252 21.44 0.62 22.45
N GLU A 253 21.84 1.74 23.08
CA GLU A 253 21.07 2.35 24.17
C GLU A 253 19.76 2.93 23.62
N GLN A 254 18.69 2.86 24.43
CA GLN A 254 17.40 3.46 24.11
C GLN A 254 17.05 4.56 25.11
N ALA A 255 16.82 5.78 24.64
CA ALA A 255 16.38 6.88 25.49
C ALA A 255 15.07 6.53 26.21
N GLY A 256 14.99 6.89 27.49
CA GLY A 256 13.82 6.58 28.33
C GLY A 256 13.82 5.19 28.96
N VAL A 257 14.84 4.38 28.69
CA VAL A 257 15.03 3.04 29.29
C VAL A 257 16.31 3.02 30.11
N ASN A 258 16.27 2.41 31.29
CA ASN A 258 17.45 2.16 32.10
C ASN A 258 17.92 0.72 31.89
N GLY A 259 19.14 0.53 31.41
CA GLY A 259 19.74 -0.78 31.14
C GLY A 259 19.66 -1.19 29.67
N SER A 260 19.89 -2.48 29.39
CA SER A 260 19.85 -3.02 28.01
C SER A 260 18.45 -2.94 27.44
N TYR A 261 18.37 -2.69 26.15
CA TYR A 261 17.13 -2.68 25.38
C TYR A 261 17.31 -3.50 24.11
N LEU A 262 16.40 -4.44 23.87
CA LEU A 262 16.38 -5.21 22.64
C LEU A 262 15.43 -4.58 21.66
N HIS A 263 15.98 -4.06 20.56
CA HIS A 263 15.18 -3.45 19.51
C HIS A 263 14.51 -4.52 18.65
N GLN A 264 13.23 -4.35 18.38
CA GLN A 264 12.39 -5.32 17.68
C GLN A 264 12.00 -4.81 16.30
N ASN A 265 11.80 -5.75 15.38
CA ASN A 265 11.31 -5.46 14.03
C ASN A 265 12.22 -4.52 13.22
N VAL A 266 13.52 -4.46 13.52
CA VAL A 266 14.49 -3.52 12.92
C VAL A 266 14.71 -3.87 11.46
N ILE A 267 14.42 -2.94 10.55
CA ILE A 267 14.77 -3.11 9.13
C ILE A 267 16.27 -3.03 8.97
N ARG A 268 16.87 -4.08 8.43
CA ARG A 268 18.28 -4.15 8.07
C ARG A 268 18.55 -3.78 6.62
N ASP A 269 17.62 -4.15 5.74
CA ASP A 269 17.67 -3.76 4.33
C ASP A 269 16.25 -3.74 3.74
N VAL A 270 16.07 -2.92 2.72
CA VAL A 270 14.88 -2.91 1.86
C VAL A 270 15.34 -3.31 0.46
N LEU A 271 15.04 -4.53 0.03
CA LEU A 271 15.49 -5.05 -1.26
C LEU A 271 14.73 -4.44 -2.45
N VAL A 272 13.65 -3.72 -2.19
CA VAL A 272 12.91 -2.91 -3.14
C VAL A 272 12.98 -1.45 -2.71
N LYS A 273 13.85 -0.67 -3.34
CA LYS A 273 14.24 0.68 -2.91
C LYS A 273 13.15 1.76 -3.12
N SER A 274 11.98 1.41 -3.63
CA SER A 274 10.84 2.32 -3.87
C SER A 274 9.69 2.01 -2.92
N ALA A 275 9.18 3.01 -2.21
CA ALA A 275 8.02 2.86 -1.33
C ALA A 275 6.71 2.48 -2.08
N SER A 276 6.64 2.72 -3.41
CA SER A 276 5.54 2.24 -4.25
C SER A 276 5.72 0.80 -4.74
N GLY A 277 6.78 0.12 -4.30
CA GLY A 277 7.07 -1.28 -4.66
C GLY A 277 7.67 -1.46 -6.06
N GLU A 278 8.18 -2.65 -6.32
CA GLU A 278 8.67 -3.11 -7.62
C GLU A 278 7.54 -3.84 -8.36
N LYS A 279 7.44 -3.59 -9.68
CA LYS A 279 6.45 -4.27 -10.53
C LYS A 279 6.75 -5.77 -10.61
N ILE A 280 5.74 -6.60 -10.42
CA ILE A 280 5.79 -8.01 -10.73
C ILE A 280 5.03 -8.27 -12.05
N ASN A 281 5.31 -9.35 -12.76
CA ASN A 281 4.72 -9.65 -14.07
C ASN A 281 4.91 -8.51 -15.11
N ASN A 282 6.04 -7.79 -15.06
CA ASN A 282 6.28 -6.62 -15.91
C ASN A 282 5.20 -5.52 -15.79
N GLY A 283 4.43 -5.52 -14.71
CA GLY A 283 3.31 -4.60 -14.49
C GLY A 283 2.04 -4.96 -15.27
N LEU A 284 1.99 -6.14 -15.87
CA LEU A 284 0.78 -6.64 -16.54
C LEU A 284 -0.21 -7.22 -15.51
N PRO A 285 -1.51 -7.10 -15.74
CA PRO A 285 -2.51 -7.71 -14.88
C PRO A 285 -2.36 -9.24 -14.81
N LEU A 286 -2.56 -9.79 -13.62
CA LEU A 286 -2.72 -11.21 -13.39
C LEU A 286 -4.20 -11.58 -13.49
N PRO A 287 -4.57 -12.62 -14.25
CA PRO A 287 -5.91 -13.17 -14.19
C PRO A 287 -6.23 -13.77 -12.81
N VAL A 288 -7.51 -13.92 -12.49
CA VAL A 288 -7.98 -14.63 -11.30
C VAL A 288 -7.40 -16.05 -11.24
N GLY A 289 -6.98 -16.48 -10.07
CA GLY A 289 -6.35 -17.78 -9.83
C GLY A 289 -4.92 -17.92 -10.35
N SER A 290 -4.40 -16.91 -11.07
CA SER A 290 -3.02 -16.95 -11.59
C SER A 290 -2.00 -16.59 -10.52
N GLU A 291 -0.85 -17.26 -10.59
CA GLU A 291 0.31 -17.02 -9.75
C GLU A 291 1.44 -16.38 -10.55
N VAL A 292 2.16 -15.46 -9.92
CA VAL A 292 3.44 -14.94 -10.41
C VAL A 292 4.48 -15.00 -9.31
N LYS A 293 5.72 -15.24 -9.70
CA LYS A 293 6.86 -15.31 -8.78
C LYS A 293 7.91 -14.26 -9.11
N ALA A 294 8.62 -13.83 -8.09
CA ALA A 294 9.83 -13.04 -8.21
C ALA A 294 10.88 -13.58 -7.24
N SER A 295 12.16 -13.32 -7.54
CA SER A 295 13.28 -13.74 -6.70
C SER A 295 14.29 -12.63 -6.53
N LYS A 296 14.92 -12.60 -5.36
CA LYS A 296 16.04 -11.74 -4.99
C LYS A 296 17.08 -12.55 -4.27
N SER A 297 18.33 -12.09 -4.35
CA SER A 297 19.45 -12.72 -3.66
C SER A 297 20.28 -11.64 -2.98
N VAL A 298 20.70 -11.85 -1.75
CA VAL A 298 21.53 -10.93 -0.98
C VAL A 298 22.51 -11.71 -0.11
N VAL A 299 23.65 -11.12 0.20
CA VAL A 299 24.56 -11.62 1.23
C VAL A 299 24.31 -10.82 2.50
N LEU A 300 23.94 -11.51 3.59
CA LEU A 300 23.69 -10.87 4.87
C LEU A 300 24.98 -10.31 5.48
N ASP A 301 24.92 -9.08 6.00
CA ASP A 301 26.04 -8.47 6.69
C ASP A 301 26.46 -9.32 7.89
N GLN A 302 27.76 -9.35 8.18
CA GLN A 302 28.33 -10.18 9.25
C GLN A 302 27.88 -9.76 10.66
N SER A 303 27.46 -8.51 10.82
CA SER A 303 26.95 -7.97 12.08
C SER A 303 25.50 -8.37 12.38
N TRP A 304 24.77 -8.90 11.38
CA TRP A 304 23.37 -9.31 11.56
C TRP A 304 23.28 -10.74 12.07
N ASN A 305 22.38 -10.97 12.99
CA ASN A 305 22.10 -12.32 13.49
C ASN A 305 21.03 -13.01 12.65
N ALA A 306 21.45 -13.89 11.74
CA ALA A 306 20.55 -14.56 10.80
C ALA A 306 19.43 -15.36 11.50
N ASP A 307 19.67 -15.89 12.72
CA ASP A 307 18.68 -16.65 13.49
C ASP A 307 17.52 -15.77 13.99
N ASN A 308 17.76 -14.46 14.12
CA ASN A 308 16.77 -13.49 14.54
C ASN A 308 16.16 -12.74 13.34
N MET A 309 16.52 -13.12 12.11
CA MET A 309 16.05 -12.42 10.91
C MET A 309 14.85 -13.11 10.27
N ARG A 310 14.02 -12.28 9.68
CA ARG A 310 12.91 -12.71 8.82
C ARG A 310 12.81 -11.86 7.58
N VAL A 311 12.19 -12.42 6.56
CA VAL A 311 11.84 -11.77 5.29
C VAL A 311 10.37 -11.41 5.34
N VAL A 312 10.03 -10.14 5.11
CA VAL A 312 8.65 -9.65 5.03
C VAL A 312 8.36 -9.23 3.59
N VAL A 313 7.30 -9.77 3.02
CA VAL A 313 6.83 -9.48 1.66
C VAL A 313 5.44 -8.88 1.73
N ALA A 314 5.26 -7.68 1.18
CA ALA A 314 3.93 -7.10 1.01
C ALA A 314 3.55 -7.04 -0.48
N ALA A 315 2.42 -7.62 -0.84
CA ALA A 315 1.80 -7.41 -2.13
C ALA A 315 1.13 -6.04 -2.15
N MET A 316 1.45 -5.24 -3.16
CA MET A 316 1.00 -3.87 -3.30
C MET A 316 0.01 -3.76 -4.44
N LEU A 317 -1.10 -3.09 -4.19
CA LEU A 317 -2.13 -2.80 -5.19
C LEU A 317 -2.33 -1.30 -5.30
N SER A 318 -2.61 -0.81 -6.51
CA SER A 318 -2.98 0.59 -6.67
C SER A 318 -4.41 0.82 -6.24
N SER A 319 -4.62 1.75 -5.32
CA SER A 319 -5.96 2.18 -4.88
C SER A 319 -6.57 3.25 -5.79
N ASP A 320 -5.79 3.81 -6.74
CA ASP A 320 -6.18 5.01 -7.47
C ASP A 320 -5.73 5.04 -8.94
N GLY A 321 -5.63 3.87 -9.58
CA GLY A 321 -5.30 3.76 -10.99
C GLY A 321 -3.81 4.02 -11.29
N GLY A 322 -2.92 3.73 -10.34
CA GLY A 322 -1.47 3.68 -10.56
C GLY A 322 -0.67 4.82 -9.95
N PHE A 323 -1.28 5.68 -9.13
CA PHE A 323 -0.59 6.78 -8.45
C PHE A 323 -0.21 6.43 -7.02
N THR A 324 -1.13 5.85 -6.24
CA THR A 324 -0.90 5.42 -4.87
C THR A 324 -0.94 3.90 -4.78
N PHE A 325 0.03 3.30 -4.11
CA PHE A 325 0.11 1.88 -3.86
C PHE A 325 -0.01 1.61 -2.37
N VAL A 326 -0.90 0.71 -2.01
CA VAL A 326 -1.13 0.26 -0.64
C VAL A 326 -0.85 -1.24 -0.54
N ALA A 327 -0.46 -1.72 0.63
CA ALA A 327 -0.34 -3.16 0.86
C ALA A 327 -1.75 -3.77 0.92
N ASP A 328 -1.99 -4.73 0.05
CA ASP A 328 -3.22 -5.52 0.00
C ASP A 328 -3.16 -6.70 0.94
N ASN A 329 -2.03 -7.43 0.91
CA ASN A 329 -1.74 -8.51 1.82
C ASN A 329 -0.24 -8.60 2.10
N VAL A 330 0.13 -9.26 3.19
CA VAL A 330 1.53 -9.43 3.61
C VAL A 330 1.77 -10.85 4.09
N ASN A 331 2.98 -11.36 3.88
CA ASN A 331 3.44 -12.58 4.51
C ASN A 331 4.91 -12.48 4.89
N GLU A 332 5.35 -13.32 5.82
CA GLU A 332 6.72 -13.31 6.31
C GLU A 332 7.19 -14.74 6.67
N CYS A 333 8.48 -14.97 6.56
CA CYS A 333 9.11 -16.21 7.05
C CYS A 333 10.46 -15.92 7.68
N ALA A 334 10.87 -16.74 8.65
CA ALA A 334 12.23 -16.70 9.20
C ALA A 334 13.27 -17.03 8.11
N VAL A 335 14.47 -16.48 8.24
CA VAL A 335 15.62 -16.86 7.40
C VAL A 335 15.86 -18.38 7.54
N GLY A 336 16.08 -19.06 6.42
CA GLY A 336 16.19 -20.51 6.35
C GLY A 336 14.85 -21.27 6.30
N SER A 337 13.71 -20.56 6.18
CA SER A 337 12.38 -21.18 6.18
C SER A 337 11.50 -20.73 4.99
N SER A 338 10.27 -21.22 4.95
CA SER A 338 9.27 -20.81 3.95
C SER A 338 7.87 -20.85 4.53
N VAL A 339 7.00 -19.97 4.04
CA VAL A 339 5.56 -19.93 4.34
C VAL A 339 4.79 -19.86 3.03
N SER A 340 3.87 -20.80 2.84
CA SER A 340 2.96 -20.83 1.68
C SER A 340 1.84 -19.82 1.81
N TYR A 341 0.93 -19.82 0.83
CA TYR A 341 -0.31 -19.06 0.92
C TYR A 341 -1.09 -19.45 2.17
N LEU A 342 -1.54 -18.45 2.94
CA LEU A 342 -2.33 -18.65 4.14
C LEU A 342 -3.81 -18.43 3.81
N TYR A 343 -4.67 -19.28 4.36
CA TYR A 343 -6.11 -19.26 4.12
C TYR A 343 -6.84 -18.99 5.44
N ALA A 344 -7.91 -18.21 5.36
CA ALA A 344 -8.83 -18.05 6.47
C ALA A 344 -9.67 -19.34 6.65
N GLU A 345 -9.97 -19.68 7.91
CA GLU A 345 -10.79 -20.85 8.28
C GLU A 345 -12.28 -20.67 7.95
#